data_4396e80ed3835880d93bc76e284e4fe3
#
_entry.id   4396e80ed3835880d93bc76e284e4fe3
#
_cell.length_a   1.000
_cell.length_b   1.000
_cell.length_c   1.000
_cell.angle_alpha   90.00
_cell.angle_beta   90.00
_cell.angle_gamma   90.00
#
_symmetry.space_group_name_H-M   'P 1'
#
loop_
_entity.id
_entity.type
_entity.pdbx_description
1 polymer ?
#
loop_
_entity_poly.entity_id
_entity_poly.type
_entity_poly.pdbx_seq_one_letter_code
_entity_poly.pdbx_strand_id
1 'polypeptide(L)'
;RPRDINFVISSLANMSEESDSFLQGMVNAELTAVVGYSMGTYGTLSAAGVGASQAAVDYSGVVPGRHLASLQEGDPRFEAMLDTRIKAIVAFAPYAPAGYWSEEGIKNLIVPSLFIVGSQDQTTGFAAAQWLFDHAINAERYLLVYQGAIHEVATNPAPPLAALYPREYAHYQEPAWDNRRLNNINQHFITAFLEMHLLGNSNKYGDYLK
;
A
#
# COMPACT_ATOMS: atom_id res chain seq x y z
N ARG A 1 12.44 -3.71 2.86
CA ARG A 1 11.44 -2.61 2.77
C ARG A 1 10.57 -2.50 4.03
N PRO A 2 9.96 -3.56 4.61
CA PRO A 2 9.19 -3.38 5.85
C PRO A 2 10.03 -2.77 7.00
N ARG A 3 11.29 -3.19 7.14
CA ARG A 3 12.22 -2.61 8.13
C ARG A 3 12.52 -1.14 7.87
N ASP A 4 12.59 -0.72 6.61
CA ASP A 4 12.81 0.68 6.24
C ASP A 4 11.59 1.53 6.59
N ILE A 5 10.39 0.98 6.43
CA ILE A 5 9.13 1.62 6.83
C ILE A 5 9.14 1.86 8.35
N ASN A 6 9.43 0.83 9.15
CA ASN A 6 9.49 0.96 10.61
C ASN A 6 10.60 1.91 11.07
N PHE A 7 11.75 1.90 10.38
CA PHE A 7 12.82 2.87 10.65
C PHE A 7 12.34 4.31 10.42
N VAL A 8 11.65 4.57 9.32
CA VAL A 8 11.11 5.91 9.02
C VAL A 8 10.08 6.34 10.07
N ILE A 9 9.14 5.45 10.45
CA ILE A 9 8.14 5.73 11.48
C ILE A 9 8.84 6.12 12.80
N SER A 10 9.82 5.33 13.21
CA SER A 10 10.57 5.58 14.45
C SER A 10 11.41 6.85 14.40
N SER A 11 12.05 7.11 13.26
CA SER A 11 12.84 8.33 13.06
C SER A 11 11.98 9.58 13.12
N LEU A 12 10.81 9.56 12.49
CA LEU A 12 9.87 10.68 12.51
C LEU A 12 9.28 10.89 13.92
N ALA A 13 8.99 9.80 14.64
CA ALA A 13 8.56 9.89 16.05
C ALA A 13 9.61 10.60 16.91
N ASN A 14 10.88 10.15 16.84
CA ASN A 14 11.98 10.76 17.58
C ASN A 14 12.17 12.24 17.21
N MET A 15 12.17 12.57 15.92
CA MET A 15 12.28 13.97 15.46
C MET A 15 11.11 14.83 15.96
N SER A 16 9.94 14.25 16.17
CA SER A 16 8.79 14.99 16.72
C SER A 16 8.93 15.26 18.23
N GLU A 17 9.70 14.43 18.94
CA GLU A 17 9.96 14.59 20.38
C GLU A 17 11.16 15.52 20.66
N GLU A 18 12.10 15.65 19.74
CA GLU A 18 13.29 16.47 19.88
C GLU A 18 12.96 17.97 19.88
N SER A 19 13.44 18.71 20.88
CA SER A 19 13.09 20.12 21.12
C SER A 19 13.66 21.10 20.09
N ASP A 20 14.70 20.71 19.37
CA ASP A 20 15.36 21.50 18.31
C ASP A 20 15.06 21.01 16.90
N SER A 21 14.20 20.02 16.76
CA SER A 21 13.74 19.49 15.48
C SER A 21 12.69 20.41 14.84
N PHE A 22 12.79 20.60 13.53
CA PHE A 22 11.74 21.30 12.75
C PHE A 22 10.40 20.54 12.72
N LEU A 23 10.38 19.25 13.10
CA LEU A 23 9.18 18.42 13.23
C LEU A 23 8.64 18.36 14.65
N GLN A 24 9.19 19.12 15.60
CA GLN A 24 8.75 19.07 17.00
C GLN A 24 7.22 19.22 17.12
N GLY A 25 6.57 18.22 17.69
CA GLY A 25 5.11 18.18 17.92
C GLY A 25 4.24 18.09 16.67
N MET A 26 4.84 17.90 15.47
CA MET A 26 4.11 17.90 14.19
C MET A 26 3.71 16.49 13.72
N VAL A 27 4.31 15.44 14.27
CA VAL A 27 4.08 14.05 13.83
C VAL A 27 3.44 13.25 14.96
N ASN A 28 2.31 12.63 14.68
CA ASN A 28 1.72 11.60 15.52
C ASN A 28 2.00 10.21 14.92
N ALA A 29 3.12 9.61 15.30
CA ALA A 29 3.52 8.31 14.77
C ALA A 29 2.59 7.16 15.19
N GLU A 30 1.80 7.34 16.26
CA GLU A 30 0.83 6.32 16.73
C GLU A 30 -0.35 6.14 15.78
N LEU A 31 -0.55 7.07 14.85
CA LEU A 31 -1.60 7.04 13.83
C LEU A 31 -0.98 7.03 12.43
N THR A 32 -0.25 5.98 12.10
CA THR A 32 0.43 5.84 10.81
C THR A 32 -0.41 5.05 9.82
N ALA A 33 -0.51 5.55 8.57
CA ALA A 33 -0.94 4.76 7.42
C ALA A 33 0.24 4.55 6.46
N VAL A 34 0.27 3.38 5.81
CA VAL A 34 1.28 3.08 4.80
C VAL A 34 0.62 3.00 3.43
N VAL A 35 1.14 3.80 2.49
CA VAL A 35 0.65 3.83 1.10
C VAL A 35 1.71 3.23 0.19
N GLY A 36 1.33 2.25 -0.61
CA GLY A 36 2.23 1.62 -1.58
C GLY A 36 1.63 1.59 -2.98
N TYR A 37 2.51 1.62 -3.99
CA TYR A 37 2.14 1.48 -5.39
C TYR A 37 2.97 0.37 -6.04
N SER A 38 2.31 -0.50 -6.82
CA SER A 38 2.95 -1.57 -7.57
C SER A 38 3.81 -2.44 -6.65
N MET A 39 5.09 -2.62 -6.94
CA MET A 39 6.05 -3.32 -6.07
C MET A 39 6.18 -2.70 -4.66
N GLY A 40 5.78 -1.43 -4.48
CA GLY A 40 5.72 -0.78 -3.16
C GLY A 40 4.71 -1.43 -2.22
N THR A 41 3.62 -1.98 -2.76
CA THR A 41 2.57 -2.66 -1.99
C THR A 41 3.06 -3.92 -1.29
N TYR A 42 4.09 -4.58 -1.82
CA TYR A 42 4.78 -5.65 -1.13
C TYR A 42 5.28 -5.22 0.26
N GLY A 43 5.95 -4.07 0.32
CA GLY A 43 6.40 -3.52 1.61
C GLY A 43 5.23 -3.09 2.51
N THR A 44 4.17 -2.53 1.92
CA THR A 44 2.96 -2.12 2.61
C THR A 44 2.24 -3.30 3.27
N LEU A 45 1.98 -4.36 2.50
CA LEU A 45 1.32 -5.58 3.00
C LEU A 45 2.18 -6.27 4.08
N SER A 46 3.49 -6.39 3.84
CA SER A 46 4.38 -7.01 4.84
C SER A 46 4.48 -6.19 6.12
N ALA A 47 4.52 -4.84 6.04
CA ALA A 47 4.54 -4.00 7.23
C ALA A 47 3.22 -4.08 8.03
N ALA A 48 2.12 -4.41 7.35
CA ALA A 48 0.79 -4.59 7.96
C ALA A 48 0.48 -6.03 8.41
N GLY A 49 1.48 -6.93 8.40
CA GLY A 49 1.33 -8.28 8.96
C GLY A 49 1.24 -9.43 7.95
N VAL A 50 1.29 -9.14 6.64
CA VAL A 50 1.23 -10.20 5.62
C VAL A 50 2.63 -10.75 5.35
N GLY A 51 2.94 -11.92 5.89
CA GLY A 51 4.20 -12.61 5.67
C GLY A 51 4.26 -13.31 4.31
N ALA A 52 5.46 -13.51 3.79
CA ALA A 52 5.70 -14.28 2.58
C ALA A 52 5.38 -15.77 2.81
N SER A 53 4.80 -16.43 1.81
CA SER A 53 4.53 -17.86 1.88
C SER A 53 5.83 -18.70 1.88
N GLN A 54 5.75 -19.97 2.31
CA GLN A 54 6.86 -20.92 2.17
C GLN A 54 7.29 -21.07 0.70
N ALA A 55 6.32 -21.13 -0.22
CA ALA A 55 6.61 -21.24 -1.66
C ALA A 55 7.44 -20.05 -2.18
N ALA A 56 7.15 -18.83 -1.70
CA ALA A 56 7.94 -17.64 -2.04
C ALA A 56 9.36 -17.72 -1.48
N VAL A 57 9.52 -18.22 -0.25
CA VAL A 57 10.84 -18.39 0.38
C VAL A 57 11.68 -19.41 -0.38
N ASP A 58 11.08 -20.49 -0.83
CA ASP A 58 11.74 -21.57 -1.57
C ASP A 58 12.08 -21.18 -3.02
N TYR A 59 11.37 -20.19 -3.58
CA TYR A 59 11.60 -19.70 -4.92
C TYR A 59 12.90 -18.91 -5.03
N SER A 60 13.94 -19.56 -5.53
CA SER A 60 15.32 -19.02 -5.59
C SER A 60 15.60 -18.07 -6.76
N GLY A 61 14.60 -17.73 -7.60
CA GLY A 61 14.85 -17.06 -8.89
C GLY A 61 14.83 -15.51 -8.86
N VAL A 62 14.17 -14.88 -7.90
CA VAL A 62 13.92 -13.42 -7.94
C VAL A 62 14.46 -12.70 -6.71
N VAL A 63 14.48 -13.34 -5.54
CA VAL A 63 15.00 -12.72 -4.30
C VAL A 63 15.91 -13.73 -3.62
N PRO A 64 17.11 -13.35 -3.19
CA PRO A 64 17.96 -14.24 -2.40
C PRO A 64 17.18 -14.76 -1.19
N GLY A 65 16.90 -16.08 -1.14
CA GLY A 65 15.99 -16.72 -0.19
C GLY A 65 16.28 -16.42 1.28
N ARG A 66 17.53 -16.09 1.61
CA ARG A 66 17.94 -15.72 2.97
C ARG A 66 17.27 -14.46 3.50
N HIS A 67 16.97 -13.47 2.63
CA HIS A 67 16.32 -12.24 3.06
C HIS A 67 14.81 -12.42 3.18
N LEU A 68 14.22 -13.24 2.34
CA LEU A 68 12.79 -13.50 2.36
C LEU A 68 12.38 -14.41 3.53
N ALA A 69 13.24 -15.35 3.93
CA ALA A 69 12.98 -16.22 5.05
C ALA A 69 12.68 -15.49 6.37
N SER A 70 13.27 -14.31 6.58
CA SER A 70 12.97 -13.47 7.76
C SER A 70 11.68 -12.66 7.63
N LEU A 71 10.96 -12.78 6.52
CA LEU A 71 9.67 -12.16 6.24
C LEU A 71 8.58 -13.21 6.01
N GLN A 72 8.90 -14.49 6.28
CA GLN A 72 7.96 -15.59 6.13
C GLN A 72 6.85 -15.49 7.17
N GLU A 73 5.63 -15.84 6.76
CA GLU A 73 4.49 -15.99 7.67
C GLU A 73 4.82 -16.99 8.80
N GLY A 74 4.47 -16.65 10.03
CA GLY A 74 4.75 -17.47 11.22
C GLY A 74 6.22 -17.50 11.66
N ASP A 75 7.13 -16.78 10.99
CA ASP A 75 8.51 -16.64 11.48
C ASP A 75 8.55 -15.63 12.65
N PRO A 76 9.06 -16.00 13.83
CA PRO A 76 9.10 -15.10 14.98
C PRO A 76 9.86 -13.78 14.70
N ARG A 77 10.82 -13.79 13.77
CA ARG A 77 11.55 -12.57 13.37
C ARG A 77 10.67 -11.61 12.57
N PHE A 78 9.73 -12.17 11.77
CA PHE A 78 8.74 -11.39 11.07
C PHE A 78 7.75 -10.76 12.06
N GLU A 79 7.20 -11.57 12.95
CA GLU A 79 6.23 -11.10 13.95
C GLU A 79 6.81 -10.03 14.89
N ALA A 80 8.06 -10.22 15.34
CA ALA A 80 8.76 -9.25 16.17
C ALA A 80 9.06 -7.91 15.47
N MET A 81 8.91 -7.87 14.15
CA MET A 81 9.14 -6.67 13.34
C MET A 81 7.86 -5.86 13.13
N LEU A 82 6.69 -6.41 13.41
CA LEU A 82 5.43 -5.73 13.15
C LEU A 82 5.29 -4.49 14.03
N ASP A 83 4.91 -3.37 13.40
CA ASP A 83 4.76 -2.08 14.08
C ASP A 83 3.27 -1.77 14.31
N THR A 84 2.85 -1.81 15.56
CA THR A 84 1.45 -1.58 15.96
C THR A 84 0.97 -0.15 15.73
N ARG A 85 1.87 0.78 15.40
CA ARG A 85 1.54 2.16 15.02
C ARG A 85 0.96 2.25 13.62
N ILE A 86 1.12 1.21 12.79
CA ILE A 86 0.46 1.13 11.47
C ILE A 86 -1.01 0.78 11.69
N LYS A 87 -1.91 1.72 11.40
CA LYS A 87 -3.34 1.62 11.64
C LYS A 87 -4.18 1.43 10.37
N ALA A 88 -3.63 1.70 9.19
CA ALA A 88 -4.32 1.55 7.92
C ALA A 88 -3.32 1.39 6.78
N ILE A 89 -3.76 0.80 5.66
CA ILE A 89 -2.96 0.74 4.44
C ILE A 89 -3.76 1.14 3.20
N VAL A 90 -3.04 1.70 2.21
CA VAL A 90 -3.56 1.91 0.86
C VAL A 90 -2.63 1.23 -0.14
N ALA A 91 -3.16 0.33 -0.94
CA ALA A 91 -2.43 -0.48 -1.90
C ALA A 91 -2.90 -0.18 -3.33
N PHE A 92 -2.10 0.60 -4.07
CA PHE A 92 -2.35 0.89 -5.48
C PHE A 92 -1.73 -0.18 -6.37
N ALA A 93 -2.51 -0.70 -7.33
CA ALA A 93 -2.06 -1.71 -8.28
C ALA A 93 -1.19 -2.78 -7.59
N PRO A 94 -1.75 -3.50 -6.58
CA PRO A 94 -0.96 -4.28 -5.65
C PRO A 94 -0.23 -5.44 -6.34
N TYR A 95 1.04 -5.58 -6.01
CA TYR A 95 1.87 -6.67 -6.49
C TYR A 95 1.62 -7.94 -5.67
N ALA A 96 0.98 -8.92 -6.29
CA ALA A 96 0.68 -10.21 -5.68
C ALA A 96 0.91 -11.35 -6.67
N PRO A 97 2.17 -11.68 -7.00
CA PRO A 97 2.47 -12.80 -7.89
C PRO A 97 1.98 -14.10 -7.27
N ALA A 98 1.54 -15.01 -8.14
CA ALA A 98 0.96 -16.28 -7.72
C ALA A 98 1.89 -17.05 -6.76
N GLY A 99 1.33 -17.45 -5.62
CA GLY A 99 2.04 -18.20 -4.58
C GLY A 99 2.95 -17.37 -3.68
N TYR A 100 3.10 -16.06 -3.91
CA TYR A 100 3.90 -15.20 -3.02
C TYR A 100 3.24 -15.00 -1.65
N TRP A 101 1.93 -14.77 -1.66
CA TRP A 101 1.09 -14.72 -0.47
C TRP A 101 0.31 -16.02 -0.37
N SER A 102 0.13 -16.54 0.83
CA SER A 102 -0.78 -17.65 1.10
C SER A 102 -2.17 -17.14 1.50
N GLU A 103 -3.19 -17.98 1.38
CA GLU A 103 -4.53 -17.66 1.88
C GLU A 103 -4.55 -17.45 3.39
N GLU A 104 -3.73 -18.17 4.13
CA GLU A 104 -3.60 -18.00 5.57
C GLU A 104 -2.81 -16.73 5.92
N GLY A 105 -1.72 -16.45 5.19
CA GLY A 105 -0.90 -15.28 5.41
C GLY A 105 -1.65 -13.96 5.20
N ILE A 106 -2.51 -13.87 4.18
CA ILE A 106 -3.29 -12.66 3.92
C ILE A 106 -4.35 -12.40 5.01
N LYS A 107 -4.82 -13.41 5.72
CA LYS A 107 -5.75 -13.26 6.85
C LYS A 107 -5.11 -12.55 8.04
N ASN A 108 -3.77 -12.45 8.10
CA ASN A 108 -3.06 -11.66 9.11
C ASN A 108 -3.16 -10.15 8.86
N LEU A 109 -3.67 -9.73 7.69
CA LEU A 109 -4.04 -8.35 7.46
C LEU A 109 -5.30 -8.03 8.27
N ILE A 110 -5.13 -7.30 9.38
CA ILE A 110 -6.22 -6.95 10.31
C ILE A 110 -6.53 -5.44 10.33
N VAL A 111 -5.64 -4.62 9.76
CA VAL A 111 -5.86 -3.18 9.70
C VAL A 111 -6.75 -2.81 8.51
N PRO A 112 -7.54 -1.73 8.61
CA PRO A 112 -8.31 -1.21 7.49
C PRO A 112 -7.47 -1.05 6.23
N SER A 113 -7.99 -1.51 5.09
CA SER A 113 -7.22 -1.66 3.85
C SER A 113 -8.01 -1.18 2.64
N LEU A 114 -7.44 -0.22 1.90
CA LEU A 114 -7.99 0.28 0.63
C LEU A 114 -7.12 -0.22 -0.53
N PHE A 115 -7.72 -1.06 -1.39
CA PHE A 115 -7.10 -1.53 -2.62
C PHE A 115 -7.59 -0.68 -3.79
N ILE A 116 -6.69 -0.22 -4.65
CA ILE A 116 -7.01 0.61 -5.82
C ILE A 116 -6.34 0.01 -7.05
N VAL A 117 -7.11 -0.31 -8.11
CA VAL A 117 -6.56 -1.01 -9.27
C VAL A 117 -7.31 -0.65 -10.55
N GLY A 118 -6.61 -0.71 -11.68
CA GLY A 118 -7.20 -0.65 -13.02
C GLY A 118 -7.76 -2.01 -13.45
N SER A 119 -8.96 -2.05 -14.05
CA SER A 119 -9.56 -3.32 -14.49
C SER A 119 -8.82 -3.99 -15.66
N GLN A 120 -7.93 -3.26 -16.32
CA GLN A 120 -7.07 -3.74 -17.41
C GLN A 120 -5.58 -3.76 -17.02
N ASP A 121 -5.29 -3.70 -15.71
CA ASP A 121 -3.91 -3.85 -15.24
C ASP A 121 -3.38 -5.24 -15.59
N GLN A 122 -2.38 -5.27 -16.49
CA GLN A 122 -1.66 -6.48 -16.89
C GLN A 122 -0.26 -6.57 -16.31
N THR A 123 0.19 -5.53 -15.61
CA THR A 123 1.52 -5.47 -15.00
C THR A 123 1.54 -6.21 -13.66
N THR A 124 0.63 -5.88 -12.76
CA THR A 124 0.46 -6.60 -11.49
C THR A 124 -0.76 -7.51 -11.49
N GLY A 125 -1.70 -7.28 -12.38
CA GLY A 125 -2.87 -8.09 -12.64
C GLY A 125 -4.08 -7.69 -11.77
N PHE A 126 -5.19 -7.36 -12.44
CA PHE A 126 -6.47 -7.11 -11.75
C PHE A 126 -6.90 -8.30 -10.88
N ALA A 127 -6.76 -9.53 -11.40
CA ALA A 127 -7.09 -10.75 -10.65
C ALA A 127 -6.27 -10.92 -9.36
N ALA A 128 -5.02 -10.45 -9.35
CA ALA A 128 -4.18 -10.46 -8.15
C ALA A 128 -4.68 -9.49 -7.07
N ALA A 129 -5.08 -8.29 -7.47
CA ALA A 129 -5.70 -7.32 -6.56
C ALA A 129 -7.04 -7.82 -6.00
N GLN A 130 -7.87 -8.42 -6.86
CA GLN A 130 -9.13 -9.04 -6.46
C GLN A 130 -8.89 -10.19 -5.47
N TRP A 131 -7.91 -11.05 -5.74
CA TRP A 131 -7.55 -12.16 -4.86
C TRP A 131 -7.15 -11.65 -3.47
N LEU A 132 -6.31 -10.61 -3.39
CA LEU A 132 -5.92 -9.99 -2.11
C LEU A 132 -7.15 -9.46 -1.36
N PHE A 133 -8.02 -8.75 -2.06
CA PHE A 133 -9.26 -8.22 -1.47
C PHE A 133 -10.16 -9.35 -0.96
N ASP A 134 -10.36 -10.40 -1.74
CA ASP A 134 -11.27 -11.50 -1.39
C ASP A 134 -10.78 -12.26 -0.16
N HIS A 135 -9.46 -12.45 0.00
CA HIS A 135 -8.87 -13.24 1.08
C HIS A 135 -8.48 -12.43 2.33
N ALA A 136 -8.39 -11.10 2.25
CA ALA A 136 -8.13 -10.22 3.41
C ALA A 136 -9.37 -10.11 4.34
N ILE A 137 -9.94 -11.26 4.73
CA ILE A 137 -11.26 -11.35 5.39
C ILE A 137 -11.30 -10.79 6.80
N ASN A 138 -10.15 -10.62 7.46
CA ASN A 138 -10.05 -10.09 8.81
C ASN A 138 -9.85 -8.56 8.83
N ALA A 139 -9.66 -7.94 7.67
CA ALA A 139 -9.57 -6.50 7.53
C ALA A 139 -10.92 -5.88 7.14
N GLU A 140 -11.21 -4.69 7.64
CA GLU A 140 -12.20 -3.83 7.01
C GLU A 140 -11.60 -3.36 5.69
N ARG A 141 -12.18 -3.81 4.56
CA ARG A 141 -11.53 -3.69 3.25
C ARG A 141 -12.40 -3.04 2.21
N TYR A 142 -11.78 -2.25 1.37
CA TYR A 142 -12.39 -1.49 0.27
C TYR A 142 -11.65 -1.79 -1.03
N LEU A 143 -12.37 -1.86 -2.14
CA LEU A 143 -11.81 -2.06 -3.47
C LEU A 143 -12.33 -0.99 -4.43
N LEU A 144 -11.45 -0.08 -4.84
CA LEU A 144 -11.71 0.91 -5.88
C LEU A 144 -11.17 0.41 -7.22
N VAL A 145 -12.07 0.19 -8.17
CA VAL A 145 -11.70 -0.31 -9.51
C VAL A 145 -11.94 0.77 -10.55
N TYR A 146 -10.89 1.19 -11.24
CA TYR A 146 -10.97 2.07 -12.40
C TYR A 146 -11.23 1.26 -13.67
N GLN A 147 -12.45 1.34 -14.19
CA GLN A 147 -12.86 0.59 -15.38
C GLN A 147 -12.09 1.06 -16.62
N GLY A 148 -11.49 0.10 -17.32
CA GLY A 148 -10.67 0.36 -18.51
C GLY A 148 -9.26 0.88 -18.23
N ALA A 149 -8.94 1.24 -16.98
CA ALA A 149 -7.60 1.69 -16.61
C ALA A 149 -6.60 0.53 -16.57
N ILE A 150 -5.36 0.85 -16.89
CA ILE A 150 -4.22 -0.06 -16.81
C ILE A 150 -3.49 0.09 -15.46
N HIS A 151 -2.16 -0.06 -15.45
CA HIS A 151 -1.36 -0.07 -14.21
C HIS A 151 -1.22 1.33 -13.57
N GLU A 152 -1.23 2.39 -14.35
CA GLU A 152 -0.84 3.75 -13.98
C GLU A 152 -1.92 4.51 -13.18
N VAL A 153 -2.62 3.83 -12.27
CA VAL A 153 -3.72 4.41 -11.46
C VAL A 153 -3.25 5.33 -10.32
N ALA A 154 -1.97 5.33 -10.00
CA ALA A 154 -1.40 6.15 -8.91
C ALA A 154 -0.63 7.38 -9.40
N THR A 155 -0.55 7.62 -10.70
CA THR A 155 0.28 8.67 -11.27
C THR A 155 -0.33 10.06 -11.07
N ASN A 156 0.57 11.04 -10.84
CA ASN A 156 0.19 12.44 -10.75
C ASN A 156 0.50 13.17 -12.07
N PRO A 157 -0.34 14.12 -12.50
CA PRO A 157 0.02 15.01 -13.59
C PRO A 157 1.31 15.78 -13.28
N ALA A 158 2.27 15.71 -14.19
CA ALA A 158 3.56 16.40 -14.06
C ALA A 158 3.86 17.22 -15.34
N PRO A 159 3.15 18.33 -15.60
CA PRO A 159 3.27 19.11 -16.83
C PRO A 159 4.71 19.52 -17.18
N PRO A 160 5.58 19.91 -16.23
CA PRO A 160 6.97 20.23 -16.54
C PRO A 160 7.75 19.03 -17.12
N LEU A 161 7.52 17.80 -16.59
CA LEU A 161 8.15 16.58 -17.09
C LEU A 161 7.58 16.20 -18.46
N ALA A 162 6.28 16.39 -18.69
CA ALA A 162 5.64 16.16 -19.97
C ALA A 162 6.23 17.07 -21.07
N ALA A 163 6.56 18.32 -20.75
CA ALA A 163 7.16 19.25 -21.67
C ALA A 163 8.62 18.90 -22.00
N LEU A 164 9.39 18.44 -21.01
CA LEU A 164 10.82 18.13 -21.16
C LEU A 164 11.07 16.73 -21.72
N TYR A 165 10.24 15.76 -21.33
CA TYR A 165 10.42 14.33 -21.64
C TYR A 165 9.08 13.69 -22.05
N PRO A 166 8.47 14.09 -23.18
CA PRO A 166 7.11 13.67 -23.53
C PRO A 166 6.97 12.18 -23.80
N ARG A 167 8.02 11.52 -24.31
CA ARG A 167 7.99 10.08 -24.58
C ARG A 167 8.02 9.27 -23.30
N GLU A 168 8.94 9.61 -22.40
CA GLU A 168 9.10 8.97 -21.11
C GLU A 168 7.87 9.22 -20.23
N TYR A 169 7.34 10.43 -20.25
CA TYR A 169 6.13 10.78 -19.51
C TYR A 169 4.91 9.99 -19.96
N ALA A 170 4.79 9.71 -21.27
CA ALA A 170 3.68 8.93 -21.81
C ALA A 170 3.61 7.50 -21.22
N HIS A 171 4.73 6.92 -20.78
CA HIS A 171 4.75 5.60 -20.14
C HIS A 171 4.15 5.61 -18.72
N TYR A 172 4.02 6.77 -18.10
CA TYR A 172 3.47 6.93 -16.75
C TYR A 172 2.07 7.53 -16.75
N GLN A 173 1.41 7.57 -17.90
CA GLN A 173 0.06 8.08 -18.03
C GLN A 173 -0.94 6.93 -18.18
N GLU A 174 -2.09 7.13 -17.53
CA GLU A 174 -3.25 6.26 -17.75
C GLU A 174 -3.95 6.66 -19.07
N PRO A 175 -3.99 5.77 -20.09
CA PRO A 175 -4.49 6.16 -21.39
C PRO A 175 -6.01 6.29 -21.48
N ALA A 176 -6.77 5.60 -20.61
CA ALA A 176 -8.23 5.58 -20.64
C ALA A 176 -8.87 6.65 -19.73
N TRP A 177 -8.08 7.28 -18.85
CA TRP A 177 -8.54 8.26 -17.89
C TRP A 177 -7.75 9.57 -17.97
N ASP A 178 -8.43 10.69 -17.74
CA ASP A 178 -7.73 11.94 -17.46
C ASP A 178 -6.98 11.82 -16.11
N ASN A 179 -5.67 11.99 -16.14
CA ASN A 179 -4.80 11.75 -14.98
C ASN A 179 -5.10 12.71 -13.82
N ARG A 180 -5.54 13.93 -14.09
CA ARG A 180 -5.93 14.89 -13.05
C ARG A 180 -7.22 14.45 -12.36
N ARG A 181 -8.20 14.03 -13.15
CA ARG A 181 -9.46 13.50 -12.64
C ARG A 181 -9.23 12.24 -11.79
N LEU A 182 -8.42 11.32 -12.28
CA LEU A 182 -8.06 10.09 -11.58
C LEU A 182 -7.39 10.41 -10.23
N ASN A 183 -6.42 11.33 -10.24
CA ASN A 183 -5.77 11.80 -9.02
C ASN A 183 -6.76 12.45 -8.03
N ASN A 184 -7.67 13.29 -8.50
CA ASN A 184 -8.70 13.91 -7.64
C ASN A 184 -9.60 12.85 -7.00
N ILE A 185 -9.97 11.80 -7.74
CA ILE A 185 -10.75 10.67 -7.21
C ILE A 185 -9.92 9.92 -6.16
N ASN A 186 -8.65 9.62 -6.44
CA ASN A 186 -7.75 9.00 -5.47
C ASN A 186 -7.66 9.82 -4.17
N GLN A 187 -7.42 11.12 -4.28
CA GLN A 187 -7.35 12.01 -3.13
C GLN A 187 -8.66 12.00 -2.32
N HIS A 188 -9.80 12.01 -2.99
CA HIS A 188 -11.11 11.94 -2.34
C HIS A 188 -11.26 10.66 -1.51
N PHE A 189 -11.07 9.50 -2.13
CA PHE A 189 -11.24 8.21 -1.45
C PHE A 189 -10.19 7.98 -0.36
N ILE A 190 -8.94 8.32 -0.59
CA ILE A 190 -7.86 8.16 0.40
C ILE A 190 -8.09 9.09 1.59
N THR A 191 -8.45 10.35 1.35
CA THR A 191 -8.75 11.29 2.44
C THR A 191 -9.91 10.77 3.28
N ALA A 192 -11.01 10.37 2.66
CA ALA A 192 -12.17 9.83 3.37
C ALA A 192 -11.79 8.58 4.17
N PHE A 193 -11.02 7.67 3.58
CA PHE A 193 -10.56 6.44 4.22
C PHE A 193 -9.65 6.73 5.43
N LEU A 194 -8.66 7.61 5.28
CA LEU A 194 -7.73 7.95 6.36
C LEU A 194 -8.42 8.75 7.48
N GLU A 195 -9.30 9.68 7.15
CA GLU A 195 -10.11 10.43 8.12
C GLU A 195 -10.99 9.49 8.96
N MET A 196 -11.57 8.48 8.32
CA MET A 196 -12.42 7.51 8.99
C MET A 196 -11.60 6.60 9.91
N HIS A 197 -10.50 6.04 9.42
CA HIS A 197 -9.79 4.98 10.12
C HIS A 197 -8.63 5.46 11.02
N LEU A 198 -8.04 6.62 10.77
CA LEU A 198 -7.02 7.19 11.65
C LEU A 198 -7.61 8.17 12.65
N LEU A 199 -8.60 8.98 12.25
CA LEU A 199 -9.13 10.07 13.07
C LEU A 199 -10.52 9.80 13.63
N GLY A 200 -11.14 8.65 13.30
CA GLY A 200 -12.45 8.23 13.81
C GLY A 200 -13.63 9.03 13.25
N ASN A 201 -13.45 9.75 12.16
CA ASN A 201 -14.46 10.63 11.56
C ASN A 201 -15.52 9.89 10.71
N SER A 202 -15.94 8.69 11.13
CA SER A 202 -16.86 7.81 10.39
C SER A 202 -18.21 8.46 10.09
N ASN A 203 -18.74 9.28 11.00
CA ASN A 203 -20.01 9.98 10.79
C ASN A 203 -19.98 10.98 9.64
N LYS A 204 -18.80 11.52 9.32
CA LYS A 204 -18.61 12.50 8.26
C LYS A 204 -18.22 11.85 6.92
N TYR A 205 -17.40 10.82 6.96
CA TYR A 205 -16.76 10.27 5.77
C TYR A 205 -17.24 8.87 5.36
N GLY A 206 -17.98 8.16 6.21
CA GLY A 206 -18.42 6.79 5.91
C GLY A 206 -19.29 6.67 4.65
N ASP A 207 -20.02 7.71 4.26
CA ASP A 207 -20.81 7.70 3.03
C ASP A 207 -19.97 7.91 1.76
N TYR A 208 -18.77 8.44 1.87
CA TYR A 208 -17.86 8.67 0.74
C TYR A 208 -17.15 7.40 0.26
N LEU A 209 -17.21 6.32 1.03
CA LEU A 209 -16.59 5.03 0.71
C LEU A 209 -17.59 3.96 0.22
N LYS A 210 -18.85 4.35 0.02
CA LYS A 210 -19.93 3.46 -0.46
C LYS A 210 -20.07 3.44 -1.96
#